data_ddf2343e80f08c77af617814550f6294
#
_entry.id   ddf2343e80f08c77af617814550f6294
#
_cell.length_a   1.000
_cell.length_b   1.000
_cell.length_c   1.000
_cell.angle_alpha   90.00
_cell.angle_beta   90.00
_cell.angle_gamma   90.00
#
_symmetry.space_group_name_H-M   'P 1'
#
loop_
_entity.id
_entity.type
_entity.pdbx_description
1 polymer ?
#
loop_
_entity_poly.entity_id
_entity_poly.type
_entity_poly.pdbx_seq_one_letter_code
_entity_poly.pdbx_strand_id
1 'polypeptide(L)'
;MSLIKITPEELESLAAKFSQSSEESQQMVSNLASGIGQAQGEWNGISATKFFGEYQAWSKTMTGYVQLLAQISTELKQQATKFRNTDSNY
;
A
#
# COMPACT_ATOMS: atom_id res chain seq x y z
N MET A 1 -6.64 31.54 -14.27
CA MET A 1 -6.81 31.15 -12.87
C MET A 1 -7.33 29.73 -12.76
N SER A 2 -6.72 28.96 -11.90
CA SER A 2 -7.18 27.58 -11.74
C SER A 2 -8.10 27.48 -10.53
N LEU A 3 -9.12 26.67 -10.67
CA LEU A 3 -10.06 26.40 -9.61
C LEU A 3 -9.81 25.00 -9.07
N ILE A 4 -9.84 24.89 -7.76
CA ILE A 4 -9.78 23.59 -7.13
C ILE A 4 -11.18 23.01 -7.13
N LYS A 5 -11.34 21.93 -7.87
CA LYS A 5 -12.65 21.31 -8.05
C LYS A 5 -12.89 20.12 -7.16
N ILE A 6 -11.84 19.57 -6.58
CA ILE A 6 -11.98 18.42 -5.70
C ILE A 6 -12.46 18.89 -4.32
N THR A 7 -13.35 18.14 -3.72
CA THR A 7 -13.90 18.47 -2.40
C THR A 7 -13.17 17.69 -1.32
N PRO A 8 -13.25 18.16 -0.06
CA PRO A 8 -12.72 17.37 1.06
C PRO A 8 -13.32 15.97 1.12
N GLU A 9 -14.60 15.85 0.81
CA GLU A 9 -15.26 14.54 0.80
C GLU A 9 -14.69 13.62 -0.25
N GLU A 10 -14.38 14.16 -1.43
CA GLU A 10 -13.75 13.39 -2.49
C GLU A 10 -12.34 12.96 -2.13
N LEU A 11 -11.58 13.84 -1.46
CA LEU A 11 -10.25 13.50 -0.97
C LEU A 11 -10.32 12.40 0.08
N GLU A 12 -11.29 12.46 0.97
CA GLU A 12 -11.48 11.42 2.00
C GLU A 12 -11.89 10.11 1.38
N SER A 13 -12.74 10.15 0.36
CA SER A 13 -13.14 8.94 -0.36
C SER A 13 -11.93 8.30 -1.04
N LEU A 14 -11.09 9.11 -1.67
CA LEU A 14 -9.88 8.62 -2.31
C LEU A 14 -8.92 8.05 -1.26
N ALA A 15 -8.77 8.73 -0.13
CA ALA A 15 -7.94 8.24 0.97
C ALA A 15 -8.40 6.86 1.43
N ALA A 16 -9.72 6.66 1.54
CA ALA A 16 -10.28 5.38 1.95
C ALA A 16 -9.92 4.27 0.96
N LYS A 17 -9.91 4.59 -0.34
CA LYS A 17 -9.52 3.62 -1.36
C LYS A 17 -8.06 3.21 -1.21
N PHE A 18 -7.18 4.15 -0.94
CA PHE A 18 -5.77 3.84 -0.71
C PHE A 18 -5.58 3.02 0.55
N SER A 19 -6.31 3.36 1.61
CA SER A 19 -6.26 2.60 2.86
C SER A 19 -6.73 1.16 2.65
N GLN A 20 -7.82 0.99 1.94
CA GLN A 20 -8.35 -0.34 1.61
C GLN A 20 -7.37 -1.13 0.77
N SER A 21 -6.79 -0.50 -0.24
CA SER A 21 -5.79 -1.16 -1.10
C SER A 21 -4.57 -1.57 -0.30
N SER A 22 -4.15 -0.74 0.67
CA SER A 22 -3.04 -1.07 1.55
C SER A 22 -3.35 -2.32 2.37
N GLU A 23 -4.55 -2.39 2.94
CA GLU A 23 -4.96 -3.56 3.73
C GLU A 23 -5.06 -4.83 2.88
N GLU A 24 -5.65 -4.72 1.70
CA GLU A 24 -5.78 -5.86 0.79
C GLU A 24 -4.41 -6.34 0.32
N SER A 25 -3.51 -5.40 0.03
CA SER A 25 -2.15 -5.75 -0.38
C SER A 25 -1.38 -6.40 0.76
N GLN A 26 -1.56 -5.91 1.99
CA GLN A 26 -0.94 -6.52 3.16
C GLN A 26 -1.43 -7.96 3.33
N GLN A 27 -2.72 -8.19 3.15
CA GLN A 27 -3.29 -9.52 3.25
C GLN A 27 -2.69 -10.43 2.19
N MET A 28 -2.53 -9.93 0.96
CA MET A 28 -1.92 -10.69 -0.12
C MET A 28 -0.47 -11.05 0.21
N VAL A 29 0.30 -10.09 0.73
CA VAL A 29 1.69 -10.34 1.14
C VAL A 29 1.75 -11.43 2.20
N SER A 30 0.85 -11.39 3.18
CA SER A 30 0.79 -12.39 4.24
C SER A 30 0.46 -13.78 3.69
N ASN A 31 -0.50 -13.85 2.78
CA ASN A 31 -0.91 -15.12 2.17
C ASN A 31 0.23 -15.72 1.35
N LEU A 32 0.95 -14.89 0.60
CA LEU A 32 2.10 -15.34 -0.19
C LEU A 32 3.21 -15.83 0.71
N ALA A 33 3.48 -15.11 1.80
CA ALA A 33 4.53 -15.51 2.74
C ALA A 33 4.22 -16.86 3.36
N SER A 34 2.95 -17.11 3.67
CA SER A 34 2.51 -18.40 4.21
C SER A 34 2.76 -19.53 3.20
N GLY A 35 2.38 -19.31 1.93
CA GLY A 35 2.60 -20.31 0.88
C GLY A 35 4.07 -20.57 0.63
N ILE A 36 4.89 -19.50 0.65
CA ILE A 36 6.32 -19.63 0.48
C ILE A 36 6.94 -20.41 1.64
N GLY A 37 6.47 -20.16 2.87
CA GLY A 37 6.93 -20.89 4.04
C GLY A 37 6.69 -22.39 3.91
N GLN A 38 5.52 -22.78 3.39
CA GLN A 38 5.22 -24.18 3.14
C GLN A 38 6.13 -24.76 2.05
N ALA A 39 6.35 -24.03 0.97
CA ALA A 39 7.19 -24.48 -0.12
C ALA A 39 8.63 -24.69 0.35
N GLN A 40 9.13 -23.84 1.25
CA GLN A 40 10.47 -23.97 1.78
C GLN A 40 10.70 -25.30 2.50
N GLY A 41 9.65 -25.83 3.10
CA GLY A 41 9.74 -27.13 3.77
C GLY A 41 9.79 -28.31 2.83
N GLU A 42 9.42 -28.11 1.57
CA GLU A 42 9.24 -29.21 0.61
C GLU A 42 10.14 -29.11 -0.62
N TRP A 43 10.77 -27.99 -0.84
CA TRP A 43 11.55 -27.73 -2.05
C TRP A 43 13.00 -27.42 -1.70
N ASN A 44 13.90 -28.27 -2.17
CA ASN A 44 15.34 -28.16 -1.89
C ASN A 44 16.12 -28.06 -3.19
N GLY A 45 17.39 -27.65 -3.04
CA GLY A 45 18.32 -27.63 -4.17
C GLY A 45 18.67 -26.21 -4.57
N ILE A 46 19.48 -26.13 -5.62
CA ILE A 46 20.04 -24.85 -6.09
C ILE A 46 18.94 -23.91 -6.57
N SER A 47 17.99 -24.44 -7.35
CA SER A 47 16.87 -23.62 -7.84
C SER A 47 16.06 -23.04 -6.72
N ALA A 48 15.81 -23.84 -5.68
CA ALA A 48 15.03 -23.39 -4.52
C ALA A 48 15.75 -22.30 -3.78
N THR A 49 17.04 -22.48 -3.52
CA THR A 49 17.86 -21.48 -2.84
C THR A 49 17.83 -20.15 -3.58
N LYS A 50 17.99 -20.21 -4.89
CA LYS A 50 17.97 -19.01 -5.73
C LYS A 50 16.60 -18.33 -5.67
N PHE A 51 15.53 -19.12 -5.81
CA PHE A 51 14.18 -18.57 -5.80
C PHE A 51 13.85 -17.90 -4.47
N PHE A 52 14.15 -18.57 -3.35
CA PHE A 52 13.82 -18.01 -2.04
C PHE A 52 14.65 -16.77 -1.72
N GLY A 53 15.87 -16.70 -2.22
CA GLY A 53 16.67 -15.49 -2.09
C GLY A 53 16.07 -14.33 -2.86
N GLU A 54 15.61 -14.58 -4.07
CA GLU A 54 14.94 -13.55 -4.89
C GLU A 54 13.61 -13.14 -4.25
N TYR A 55 12.88 -14.11 -3.69
CA TYR A 55 11.60 -13.81 -3.04
C TYR A 55 11.79 -12.84 -1.87
N GLN A 56 12.86 -12.96 -1.11
CA GLN A 56 13.12 -12.04 0.00
C GLN A 56 13.22 -10.59 -0.48
N ALA A 57 13.87 -10.36 -1.62
CA ALA A 57 13.97 -9.04 -2.20
C ALA A 57 12.60 -8.54 -2.67
N TRP A 58 11.83 -9.41 -3.34
CA TRP A 58 10.48 -9.07 -3.80
C TRP A 58 9.57 -8.75 -2.62
N SER A 59 9.67 -9.50 -1.54
CA SER A 59 8.86 -9.31 -0.35
C SER A 59 9.10 -7.94 0.28
N LYS A 60 10.35 -7.51 0.33
CA LYS A 60 10.70 -6.17 0.81
C LYS A 60 10.05 -5.08 -0.05
N THR A 61 10.11 -5.25 -1.36
CA THR A 61 9.51 -4.30 -2.30
C THR A 61 7.99 -4.23 -2.10
N MET A 62 7.36 -5.39 -1.96
CA MET A 62 5.91 -5.44 -1.74
C MET A 62 5.50 -4.77 -0.42
N THR A 63 6.27 -5.01 0.64
CA THR A 63 6.00 -4.40 1.94
C THR A 63 6.14 -2.88 1.87
N GLY A 64 7.16 -2.40 1.15
CA GLY A 64 7.33 -0.96 0.92
C GLY A 64 6.17 -0.36 0.16
N TYR A 65 5.64 -1.08 -0.81
CA TYR A 65 4.49 -0.63 -1.58
C TYR A 65 3.24 -0.51 -0.69
N VAL A 66 3.02 -1.48 0.19
CA VAL A 66 1.90 -1.43 1.14
C VAL A 66 2.01 -0.18 2.02
N GLN A 67 3.21 0.11 2.51
CA GLN A 67 3.45 1.29 3.34
C GLN A 67 3.21 2.57 2.56
N LEU A 68 3.62 2.60 1.29
CA LEU A 68 3.40 3.76 0.44
C LEU A 68 1.91 4.04 0.28
N LEU A 69 1.11 3.01 0.04
CA LEU A 69 -0.34 3.19 -0.08
C LEU A 69 -0.94 3.78 1.20
N ALA A 70 -0.49 3.31 2.35
CA ALA A 70 -0.96 3.84 3.64
C ALA A 70 -0.54 5.30 3.83
N GLN A 71 0.68 5.65 3.43
CA GLN A 71 1.16 7.02 3.51
C GLN A 71 0.34 7.95 2.62
N ILE A 72 0.04 7.52 1.41
CA ILE A 72 -0.77 8.33 0.49
C ILE A 72 -2.16 8.55 1.09
N SER A 73 -2.75 7.53 1.70
CA SER A 73 -4.02 7.67 2.38
C SER A 73 -3.96 8.76 3.46
N THR A 74 -2.91 8.72 4.28
CA THR A 74 -2.71 9.71 5.35
C THR A 74 -2.58 11.12 4.79
N GLU A 75 -1.78 11.27 3.72
CA GLU A 75 -1.59 12.58 3.10
C GLU A 75 -2.89 13.13 2.53
N LEU A 76 -3.69 12.28 1.91
CA LEU A 76 -4.97 12.72 1.37
C LEU A 76 -5.93 13.17 2.48
N LYS A 77 -5.92 12.47 3.61
CA LYS A 77 -6.72 12.90 4.78
C LYS A 77 -6.26 14.24 5.31
N GLN A 78 -4.95 14.46 5.34
CA GLN A 78 -4.40 15.74 5.78
C GLN A 78 -4.80 16.86 4.83
N GLN A 79 -4.78 16.60 3.53
CA GLN A 79 -5.23 17.58 2.54
C GLN A 79 -6.71 17.90 2.71
N ALA A 80 -7.53 16.88 2.98
CA ALA A 80 -8.95 17.10 3.20
C ALA A 80 -9.18 17.99 4.42
N THR A 81 -8.43 17.77 5.50
CA THR A 81 -8.51 18.58 6.70
C THR A 81 -8.12 20.03 6.42
N LYS A 82 -7.05 20.21 5.64
CA LYS A 82 -6.60 21.54 5.24
C LYS A 82 -7.68 22.27 4.46
N PHE A 83 -8.30 21.58 3.50
CA PHE A 83 -9.34 22.19 2.69
C PHE A 83 -10.52 22.65 3.56
N ARG A 84 -10.90 21.86 4.56
CA ARG A 84 -11.97 22.23 5.48
C ARG A 84 -11.60 23.41 6.36
N ASN A 85 -10.37 23.44 6.84
CA ASN A 85 -9.91 24.46 7.78
C ASN A 85 -9.63 25.80 7.12
N THR A 86 -9.20 25.79 5.87
CA THR A 86 -8.92 27.02 5.14
C THR A 86 -10.07 27.46 4.28
N ASP A 87 -11.14 26.67 4.28
CA ASP A 87 -12.36 27.00 3.60
C ASP A 87 -12.11 27.25 2.09
N SER A 88 -12.73 28.27 1.55
CA SER A 88 -12.71 28.51 0.12
C SER A 88 -11.37 29.02 -0.41
N ASN A 89 -10.36 29.10 0.41
CA ASN A 89 -9.06 29.64 0.01
C ASN A 89 -8.19 28.65 -0.74
N TYR A 90 -8.71 27.50 -0.99
CA TYR A 90 -8.01 26.50 -1.81
C TYR A 90 -8.56 26.43 -3.23
#